data_9b7d38d04fed26b5024cdaa8a3df2545
#
_entry.id   9b7d38d04fed26b5024cdaa8a3df2545
#
_cell.length_a   1.000
_cell.length_b   1.000
_cell.length_c   1.000
_cell.angle_alpha   90.00
_cell.angle_beta   90.00
_cell.angle_gamma   90.00
#
_symmetry.space_group_name_H-M   'P 1'
#
loop_
_entity.id
_entity.type
_entity.pdbx_description
1 polymer ?
#
loop_
_entity_poly.entity_id
_entity_poly.type
_entity_poly.pdbx_seq_one_letter_code
_entity_poly.pdbx_strand_id
1 'polypeptide(L)'
;GPVFGIKGGAAGGGYAQVIPMEDINLHFTGDFHAIGAANNLLAALLDAHIHNGNELGIDVRKITWKRVVDMNDRQLRNIVDGLGGKAHGVPREDGFDITVASEVMAIFCLATSITDLKQRLGRIVVGYTYDDQPVTAHDLHAEGAMTALLKDALKPNLVQTLEGTPA
;
A
#
# COMPACT_ATOMS: atom_id res chain seq x y z
N GLY A 1 5.55 -12.38 -8.17
CA GLY A 1 6.66 -13.33 -8.27
C GLY A 1 7.80 -12.83 -9.15
N PRO A 2 8.94 -13.51 -9.24
CA PRO A 2 10.03 -13.07 -10.09
C PRO A 2 9.67 -13.24 -11.57
N VAL A 3 9.87 -12.19 -12.35
CA VAL A 3 9.77 -12.21 -13.80
C VAL A 3 11.15 -12.52 -14.36
N PHE A 4 11.24 -13.40 -15.35
CA PHE A 4 12.49 -13.87 -15.94
C PHE A 4 13.50 -14.49 -14.95
N GLY A 5 13.00 -15.03 -13.84
CA GLY A 5 13.81 -15.71 -12.84
C GLY A 5 14.69 -14.82 -11.96
N ILE A 6 14.63 -13.50 -12.13
CA ILE A 6 15.41 -12.56 -11.33
C ILE A 6 14.47 -11.49 -10.76
N LYS A 7 14.50 -11.37 -9.44
CA LYS A 7 13.80 -10.29 -8.73
C LYS A 7 14.84 -9.44 -8.00
N GLY A 8 14.97 -8.20 -8.42
CA GLY A 8 15.87 -7.25 -7.78
C GLY A 8 15.39 -6.90 -6.37
N GLY A 9 16.31 -6.88 -5.41
CA GLY A 9 16.13 -6.34 -4.09
C GLY A 9 15.32 -7.18 -3.10
N ALA A 10 14.59 -8.20 -3.51
CA ALA A 10 13.94 -9.16 -2.63
C ALA A 10 14.61 -10.52 -2.79
N ALA A 11 15.17 -11.03 -1.71
CA ALA A 11 15.72 -12.36 -1.69
C ALA A 11 14.60 -13.41 -1.70
N GLY A 12 14.80 -14.49 -2.40
CA GLY A 12 13.98 -15.68 -2.31
C GLY A 12 13.37 -16.12 -3.62
N GLY A 13 13.45 -17.41 -3.88
CA GLY A 13 12.77 -18.13 -4.94
C GLY A 13 13.02 -17.63 -6.37
N GLY A 14 14.14 -16.94 -6.62
CA GLY A 14 14.38 -16.22 -7.86
C GLY A 14 14.29 -17.04 -9.14
N TYR A 15 14.41 -18.34 -9.05
CA TYR A 15 14.32 -19.25 -10.18
C TYR A 15 13.04 -20.07 -10.23
N ALA A 16 12.16 -19.93 -9.24
CA ALA A 16 10.86 -20.58 -9.26
C ALA A 16 9.86 -19.78 -10.11
N GLN A 17 9.24 -20.42 -11.07
CA GLN A 17 8.24 -19.83 -11.96
C GLN A 17 7.00 -20.71 -12.05
N VAL A 18 5.85 -20.07 -12.21
CA VAL A 18 4.58 -20.75 -12.43
C VAL A 18 4.30 -20.82 -13.91
N ILE A 19 3.72 -21.91 -14.38
CA ILE A 19 3.33 -22.11 -15.78
C ILE A 19 1.79 -22.06 -15.88
N PRO A 20 1.21 -21.33 -16.81
CA PRO A 20 1.84 -20.49 -17.84
C PRO A 20 2.43 -19.19 -17.25
N MET A 21 3.65 -18.87 -17.61
CA MET A 21 4.37 -17.74 -17.04
C MET A 21 3.75 -16.40 -17.41
N GLU A 22 3.36 -16.22 -18.65
CA GLU A 22 2.79 -14.97 -19.17
C GLU A 22 1.51 -14.59 -18.42
N ASP A 23 0.61 -15.55 -18.26
CA ASP A 23 -0.69 -15.29 -17.64
C ASP A 23 -0.62 -15.10 -16.13
N ILE A 24 0.34 -15.73 -15.48
CA ILE A 24 0.42 -15.75 -14.02
C ILE A 24 1.53 -14.84 -13.49
N ASN A 25 2.72 -14.85 -14.10
CA ASN A 25 3.85 -14.07 -13.60
C ASN A 25 3.92 -12.66 -14.16
N LEU A 26 3.57 -12.43 -15.42
CA LEU A 26 3.59 -11.10 -16.04
C LEU A 26 2.35 -10.27 -15.70
N HIS A 27 1.20 -10.91 -15.62
CA HIS A 27 -0.08 -10.26 -15.33
C HIS A 27 -0.59 -10.57 -13.92
N PHE A 28 0.31 -10.89 -13.01
CA PHE A 28 -0.02 -11.13 -11.62
C PHE A 28 -0.34 -9.80 -10.94
N THR A 29 -1.56 -9.37 -11.09
CA THR A 29 -2.09 -8.10 -10.57
C THR A 29 -2.90 -8.28 -9.30
N GLY A 30 -2.97 -9.49 -8.73
CA GLY A 30 -3.83 -9.82 -7.62
C GLY A 30 -3.61 -8.98 -6.35
N ASP A 31 -3.07 -9.59 -5.34
CA ASP A 31 -3.01 -9.01 -3.99
C ASP A 31 -2.11 -7.77 -3.91
N PHE A 32 -0.96 -7.77 -4.58
CA PHE A 32 -0.03 -6.63 -4.53
C PHE A 32 -0.60 -5.38 -5.19
N HIS A 33 -1.35 -5.54 -6.26
CA HIS A 33 -2.03 -4.42 -6.91
C HIS A 33 -3.10 -3.83 -5.97
N ALA A 34 -3.91 -4.68 -5.35
CA ALA A 34 -4.93 -4.25 -4.39
C ALA A 34 -4.31 -3.56 -3.16
N ILE A 35 -3.22 -4.11 -2.63
CA ILE A 35 -2.49 -3.52 -1.48
C ILE A 35 -1.90 -2.16 -1.86
N GLY A 36 -1.25 -2.05 -3.01
CA GLY A 36 -0.72 -0.79 -3.51
C GLY A 36 -1.82 0.26 -3.71
N ALA A 37 -2.95 -0.14 -4.30
CA ALA A 37 -4.10 0.74 -4.49
C ALA A 37 -4.68 1.24 -3.14
N ALA A 38 -4.86 0.35 -2.16
CA ALA A 38 -5.38 0.72 -0.84
C ALA A 38 -4.42 1.64 -0.08
N ASN A 39 -3.12 1.34 -0.11
CA ASN A 39 -2.11 2.17 0.54
C ASN A 39 -2.05 3.58 -0.07
N ASN A 40 -2.04 3.67 -1.39
CA ASN A 40 -1.89 4.93 -2.08
C ASN A 40 -3.20 5.73 -2.08
N LEU A 41 -4.36 5.08 -1.97
CA LEU A 41 -5.63 5.76 -1.69
C LEU A 41 -5.57 6.52 -0.36
N LEU A 42 -5.06 5.88 0.70
CA LEU A 42 -4.91 6.53 2.01
C LEU A 42 -3.96 7.74 1.91
N ALA A 43 -2.83 7.61 1.21
CA ALA A 43 -1.92 8.72 0.97
C ALA A 43 -2.59 9.86 0.19
N ALA A 44 -3.38 9.55 -0.83
CA ALA A 44 -4.10 10.55 -1.61
C ALA A 44 -5.19 11.26 -0.79
N LEU A 45 -5.92 10.54 0.07
CA LEU A 45 -6.92 11.14 0.97
C LEU A 45 -6.27 12.05 2.00
N LEU A 46 -5.11 11.67 2.53
CA LEU A 46 -4.31 12.51 3.44
C LEU A 46 -3.92 13.83 2.76
N ASP A 47 -3.34 13.76 1.55
CA ASP A 47 -2.92 14.94 0.82
C ASP A 47 -4.12 15.81 0.39
N ALA A 48 -5.23 15.18 0.00
CA ALA A 48 -6.46 15.90 -0.32
C ALA A 48 -7.01 16.63 0.92
N HIS A 49 -6.99 16.00 2.09
CA HIS A 49 -7.42 16.63 3.34
C HIS A 49 -6.57 17.87 3.68
N ILE A 50 -5.25 17.75 3.58
CA ILE A 50 -4.32 18.86 3.84
C ILE A 50 -4.54 20.00 2.83
N HIS A 51 -4.71 19.66 1.56
CA HIS A 51 -4.91 20.63 0.48
C HIS A 51 -6.24 21.40 0.59
N ASN A 52 -7.29 20.72 1.08
CA ASN A 52 -8.65 21.28 1.15
C ASN A 52 -8.99 21.91 2.52
N GLY A 53 -8.01 22.37 3.25
CA GLY A 53 -8.24 23.16 4.47
C GLY A 53 -7.72 22.55 5.75
N ASN A 54 -7.30 21.28 5.74
CA ASN A 54 -6.64 20.61 6.87
C ASN A 54 -7.40 20.77 8.20
N GLU A 55 -8.69 20.47 8.21
CA GLU A 55 -9.56 20.64 9.38
C GLU A 55 -9.08 19.88 10.63
N LEU A 56 -8.40 18.73 10.42
CA LEU A 56 -7.81 17.95 11.51
C LEU A 56 -6.53 18.59 12.08
N GLY A 57 -5.98 19.63 11.45
CA GLY A 57 -4.77 20.28 11.90
C GLY A 57 -3.51 19.42 11.84
N ILE A 58 -3.38 18.64 10.78
CA ILE A 58 -2.23 17.74 10.56
C ILE A 58 -0.97 18.58 10.31
N ASP A 59 0.10 18.33 11.07
CA ASP A 59 1.41 18.91 10.79
C ASP A 59 2.08 18.17 9.64
N VAL A 60 2.26 18.84 8.52
CA VAL A 60 2.86 18.24 7.31
C VAL A 60 4.29 17.71 7.53
N ARG A 61 4.97 18.16 8.58
CA ARG A 61 6.30 17.68 8.97
C ARG A 61 6.25 16.42 9.84
N LYS A 62 5.07 16.03 10.30
CA LYS A 62 4.84 14.87 11.18
C LYS A 62 4.01 13.78 10.51
N ILE A 63 3.97 13.76 9.20
CA ILE A 63 3.34 12.70 8.42
C ILE A 63 4.26 11.48 8.43
N THR A 64 3.69 10.34 8.79
CA THR A 64 4.40 9.05 8.84
C THR A 64 4.02 8.13 7.70
N TRP A 65 2.89 8.38 7.04
CA TRP A 65 2.38 7.56 5.97
C TRP A 65 3.06 7.89 4.64
N LYS A 66 3.62 6.87 4.01
CA LYS A 66 4.27 6.97 2.70
C LYS A 66 3.47 6.25 1.62
N ARG A 67 3.74 6.59 0.37
CA ARG A 67 3.26 5.84 -0.79
C ARG A 67 4.02 4.53 -0.94
N VAL A 68 3.49 3.65 -1.78
CA VAL A 68 4.17 2.42 -2.15
C VAL A 68 4.21 2.25 -3.67
N VAL A 69 5.21 1.53 -4.13
CA VAL A 69 5.33 1.09 -5.51
C VAL A 69 5.83 -0.35 -5.53
N ASP A 70 5.37 -1.16 -6.49
CA ASP A 70 5.78 -2.56 -6.58
C ASP A 70 7.17 -2.70 -7.21
N MET A 71 8.10 -1.95 -6.66
CA MET A 71 9.49 -1.99 -7.06
C MET A 71 10.35 -1.44 -5.92
N ASN A 72 11.54 -2.00 -5.75
CA ASN A 72 12.51 -1.48 -4.79
C ASN A 72 13.37 -0.40 -5.46
N ASP A 73 12.91 0.85 -5.37
CA ASP A 73 13.60 1.98 -5.98
C ASP A 73 14.20 2.91 -4.91
N ARG A 74 15.51 2.89 -4.82
CA ARG A 74 16.29 3.72 -3.90
C ARG A 74 16.11 5.22 -4.15
N GLN A 75 15.89 5.63 -5.38
CA GLN A 75 15.74 7.03 -5.76
C GLN A 75 14.42 7.64 -5.27
N LEU A 76 13.42 6.80 -5.04
CA LEU A 76 12.09 7.23 -4.61
C LEU A 76 11.85 7.08 -3.09
N ARG A 77 12.83 6.65 -2.32
CA ARG A 77 12.65 6.42 -0.87
C ARG A 77 12.47 7.69 -0.08
N ASN A 78 13.10 8.77 -0.51
CA ASN A 78 12.96 10.09 0.12
C ASN A 78 12.87 11.13 -1.00
N ILE A 79 11.73 11.76 -1.12
CA ILE A 79 11.42 12.76 -2.15
C ILE A 79 10.74 13.97 -1.50
N VAL A 80 10.61 15.02 -2.27
CA VAL A 80 9.67 16.11 -1.97
C VAL A 80 8.55 16.02 -3.01
N ASP A 81 7.33 15.85 -2.56
CA ASP A 81 6.14 15.85 -3.40
C ASP A 81 5.35 17.16 -3.29
N GLY A 82 4.23 17.27 -4.03
CA GLY A 82 3.34 18.43 -4.00
C GLY A 82 3.91 19.71 -4.62
N LEU A 83 4.98 19.61 -5.40
CA LEU A 83 5.57 20.74 -6.11
C LEU A 83 4.69 21.16 -7.30
N GLY A 84 4.84 22.42 -7.77
CA GLY A 84 4.11 22.95 -8.94
C GLY A 84 3.10 24.04 -8.61
N GLY A 85 3.08 24.52 -7.38
CA GLY A 85 2.21 25.62 -6.91
C GLY A 85 0.89 25.13 -6.31
N LYS A 86 0.07 26.07 -5.86
CA LYS A 86 -1.13 25.80 -5.05
C LYS A 86 -2.12 24.80 -5.66
N ALA A 87 -2.19 24.73 -6.98
CA ALA A 87 -3.11 23.81 -7.67
C ALA A 87 -2.65 22.34 -7.62
N HIS A 88 -1.40 22.10 -7.26
CA HIS A 88 -0.77 20.78 -7.34
C HIS A 88 -0.55 20.10 -5.99
N GLY A 89 -0.77 20.80 -4.90
CA GLY A 89 -0.65 20.23 -3.54
C GLY A 89 0.14 21.12 -2.57
N VAL A 90 0.49 20.54 -1.44
CA VAL A 90 1.33 21.15 -0.40
C VAL A 90 2.67 20.42 -0.38
N PRO A 91 3.79 21.12 -0.69
CA PRO A 91 5.11 20.48 -0.67
C PRO A 91 5.44 19.89 0.69
N ARG A 92 5.86 18.64 0.70
CA ARG A 92 6.29 17.94 1.91
C ARG A 92 7.29 16.83 1.59
N GLU A 93 7.98 16.36 2.61
CA GLU A 93 8.76 15.14 2.51
C GLU A 93 7.83 13.92 2.38
N ASP A 94 8.12 13.06 1.43
CA ASP A 94 7.42 11.81 1.21
C ASP A 94 8.41 10.74 0.71
N GLY A 95 7.92 9.61 0.27
CA GLY A 95 8.71 8.54 -0.32
C GLY A 95 7.84 7.42 -0.82
N PHE A 96 8.48 6.49 -1.52
CA PHE A 96 7.86 5.26 -1.97
C PHE A 96 8.57 4.07 -1.34
N ASP A 97 7.85 3.33 -0.50
CA ASP A 97 8.28 2.03 -0.02
C ASP A 97 7.86 0.93 -1.00
N ILE A 98 8.46 -0.24 -0.91
CA ILE A 98 8.00 -1.38 -1.72
C ILE A 98 6.68 -1.91 -1.15
N THR A 99 5.72 -2.22 -2.00
CA THR A 99 4.36 -2.67 -1.62
C THR A 99 4.36 -3.82 -0.61
N VAL A 100 5.27 -4.78 -0.76
CA VAL A 100 5.37 -5.96 0.13
C VAL A 100 5.79 -5.63 1.56
N ALA A 101 6.41 -4.48 1.79
CA ALA A 101 6.84 -4.03 3.12
C ALA A 101 5.89 -2.99 3.72
N SER A 102 4.72 -2.78 3.13
CA SER A 102 3.73 -1.84 3.63
C SER A 102 3.01 -2.37 4.87
N GLU A 103 2.53 -1.44 5.69
CA GLU A 103 1.67 -1.77 6.83
C GLU A 103 0.36 -2.42 6.38
N VAL A 104 -0.19 -1.99 5.24
CA VAL A 104 -1.40 -2.59 4.64
C VAL A 104 -1.17 -4.07 4.35
N MET A 105 0.00 -4.45 3.82
CA MET A 105 0.34 -5.85 3.60
C MET A 105 0.38 -6.65 4.92
N ALA A 106 1.01 -6.10 5.96
CA ALA A 106 1.07 -6.74 7.27
C ALA A 106 -0.34 -6.92 7.88
N ILE A 107 -1.17 -5.90 7.84
CA ILE A 107 -2.56 -5.94 8.29
C ILE A 107 -3.35 -7.00 7.51
N PHE A 108 -3.21 -7.01 6.19
CA PHE A 108 -3.88 -7.95 5.30
C PHE A 108 -3.53 -9.41 5.65
N CYS A 109 -2.26 -9.70 5.90
CA CYS A 109 -1.80 -11.04 6.28
C CYS A 109 -2.30 -11.49 7.67
N LEU A 110 -2.60 -10.56 8.56
CA LEU A 110 -3.01 -10.84 9.93
C LEU A 110 -4.52 -10.77 10.15
N ALA A 111 -5.27 -10.24 9.20
CA ALA A 111 -6.71 -10.10 9.30
C ALA A 111 -7.40 -11.48 9.22
N THR A 112 -8.37 -11.69 10.10
CA THR A 112 -9.12 -12.96 10.21
C THR A 112 -10.50 -12.90 9.53
N SER A 113 -10.96 -11.69 9.19
CA SER A 113 -12.24 -11.44 8.52
C SER A 113 -12.24 -10.06 7.85
N ILE A 114 -13.21 -9.80 6.98
CA ILE A 114 -13.41 -8.47 6.37
C ILE A 114 -13.67 -7.41 7.45
N THR A 115 -14.42 -7.73 8.48
CA THR A 115 -14.69 -6.81 9.59
C THR A 115 -13.42 -6.50 10.39
N ASP A 116 -12.63 -7.51 10.70
CA ASP A 116 -11.35 -7.34 11.38
C ASP A 116 -10.37 -6.53 10.52
N LEU A 117 -10.31 -6.83 9.21
CA LEU A 117 -9.51 -6.06 8.25
C LEU A 117 -9.88 -4.57 8.29
N LYS A 118 -11.17 -4.24 8.19
CA LYS A 118 -11.65 -2.86 8.23
C LYS A 118 -11.28 -2.15 9.53
N GLN A 119 -11.43 -2.83 10.67
CA GLN A 119 -11.09 -2.27 11.98
C GLN A 119 -9.59 -2.01 12.11
N ARG A 120 -8.74 -2.91 11.61
CA ARG A 120 -7.29 -2.75 11.63
C ARG A 120 -6.85 -1.60 10.72
N LEU A 121 -7.37 -1.52 9.51
CA LEU A 121 -7.09 -0.43 8.57
C LEU A 121 -7.45 0.93 9.17
N GLY A 122 -8.59 1.04 9.84
CA GLY A 122 -9.02 2.29 10.49
C GLY A 122 -8.06 2.78 11.57
N ARG A 123 -7.27 1.89 12.18
CA ARG A 123 -6.31 2.24 13.25
C ARG A 123 -4.93 2.66 12.74
N ILE A 124 -4.67 2.58 11.45
CA ILE A 124 -3.42 3.07 10.86
C ILE A 124 -3.21 4.53 11.23
N VAL A 125 -2.07 4.86 11.80
CA VAL A 125 -1.67 6.23 12.10
C VAL A 125 -0.97 6.81 10.86
N VAL A 126 -1.50 7.90 10.33
CA VAL A 126 -0.97 8.54 9.11
C VAL A 126 -0.05 9.72 9.42
N GLY A 127 -0.13 10.26 10.62
CA GLY A 127 0.66 11.40 11.07
C GLY A 127 0.13 11.95 12.38
N TYR A 128 0.57 13.16 12.71
CA TYR A 128 0.20 13.82 13.96
C TYR A 128 -0.24 15.25 13.69
N THR A 129 -1.12 15.77 14.56
CA THR A 129 -1.54 17.18 14.55
C THR A 129 -0.42 18.10 15.07
N TYR A 130 -0.64 19.41 14.94
CA TYR A 130 0.24 20.40 15.55
C TYR A 130 0.36 20.23 17.08
N ASP A 131 -0.66 19.66 17.73
CA ASP A 131 -0.70 19.38 19.17
C ASP A 131 -0.27 17.94 19.51
N ASP A 132 0.46 17.28 18.62
CA ASP A 132 0.98 15.92 18.79
C ASP A 132 -0.10 14.82 19.00
N GLN A 133 -1.32 15.05 18.55
CA GLN A 133 -2.34 14.01 18.58
C GLN A 133 -2.23 13.13 17.32
N PRO A 134 -2.30 11.80 17.45
CA PRO A 134 -2.26 10.92 16.31
C PRO A 134 -3.50 11.09 15.43
N VAL A 135 -3.32 11.09 14.13
CA VAL A 135 -4.39 11.07 13.13
C VAL A 135 -4.39 9.71 12.46
N THR A 136 -5.57 9.10 12.38
CA THR A 136 -5.75 7.75 11.87
C THR A 136 -6.44 7.73 10.51
N ALA A 137 -6.39 6.58 9.84
CA ALA A 137 -7.17 6.35 8.62
C ALA A 137 -8.69 6.47 8.86
N HIS A 138 -9.15 6.18 10.07
CA HIS A 138 -10.55 6.37 10.45
C HIS A 138 -10.94 7.85 10.49
N ASP A 139 -10.07 8.73 10.98
CA ASP A 139 -10.33 10.18 10.99
C ASP A 139 -10.46 10.74 9.58
N LEU A 140 -9.82 10.10 8.60
CA LEU A 140 -9.93 10.40 7.17
C LEU A 140 -11.05 9.63 6.46
N HIS A 141 -11.83 8.81 7.19
CA HIS A 141 -12.89 7.94 6.65
C HIS A 141 -12.41 7.00 5.52
N ALA A 142 -11.16 6.56 5.57
CA ALA A 142 -10.52 5.80 4.50
C ALA A 142 -10.77 4.30 4.57
N GLU A 143 -11.02 3.75 5.76
CA GLU A 143 -11.02 2.30 6.01
C GLU A 143 -12.06 1.54 5.19
N GLY A 144 -13.19 2.16 4.88
CA GLY A 144 -14.23 1.55 4.05
C GLY A 144 -13.79 1.33 2.61
N ALA A 145 -13.23 2.37 1.99
CA ALA A 145 -12.72 2.33 0.62
C ALA A 145 -11.50 1.41 0.50
N MET A 146 -10.58 1.46 1.46
CA MET A 146 -9.44 0.54 1.51
C MET A 146 -9.89 -0.92 1.60
N THR A 147 -10.87 -1.23 2.46
CA THR A 147 -11.43 -2.58 2.60
C THR A 147 -12.09 -3.04 1.29
N ALA A 148 -12.80 -2.16 0.59
CA ALA A 148 -13.41 -2.50 -0.69
C ALA A 148 -12.38 -2.88 -1.75
N LEU A 149 -11.25 -2.17 -1.81
CA LEU A 149 -10.15 -2.49 -2.72
C LEU A 149 -9.47 -3.84 -2.40
N LEU A 150 -9.44 -4.23 -1.13
CA LEU A 150 -8.80 -5.46 -0.67
C LEU A 150 -9.72 -6.68 -0.66
N LYS A 151 -11.03 -6.49 -0.84
CA LYS A 151 -12.05 -7.54 -0.67
C LYS A 151 -11.78 -8.80 -1.49
N ASP A 152 -11.45 -8.63 -2.75
CA ASP A 152 -11.24 -9.77 -3.65
C ASP A 152 -9.86 -10.43 -3.46
N ALA A 153 -8.89 -9.69 -2.96
CA ALA A 153 -7.57 -10.19 -2.63
C ALA A 153 -7.56 -11.15 -1.42
N LEU A 154 -8.60 -11.14 -0.58
CA LEU A 154 -8.76 -12.09 0.52
C LEU A 154 -9.04 -13.53 0.07
N LYS A 155 -9.39 -13.73 -1.20
CA LYS A 155 -9.57 -15.07 -1.76
C LYS A 155 -8.21 -15.70 -2.03
N PRO A 156 -7.96 -16.95 -1.61
CA PRO A 156 -6.70 -17.61 -1.87
C PRO A 156 -6.50 -17.85 -3.37
N ASN A 157 -5.28 -17.65 -3.83
CA ASN A 157 -4.86 -18.05 -5.18
C ASN A 157 -4.39 -19.50 -5.12
N LEU A 158 -5.17 -20.40 -5.69
CA LEU A 158 -4.86 -21.83 -5.72
C LEU A 158 -4.30 -22.21 -7.07
N VAL A 159 -3.15 -22.85 -7.06
CA VAL A 159 -2.52 -23.43 -8.24
C VAL A 159 -2.22 -24.91 -7.98
N GLN A 160 -1.90 -25.66 -9.02
CA GLN A 160 -1.45 -27.04 -8.91
C GLN A 160 -0.02 -27.18 -9.40
N THR A 161 0.73 -28.08 -8.79
CA THR A 161 1.97 -28.58 -9.38
C THR A 161 1.68 -29.50 -10.55
N LEU A 162 2.72 -29.86 -11.32
CA LEU A 162 2.57 -30.82 -12.43
C LEU A 162 2.09 -32.20 -11.96
N GLU A 163 2.38 -32.57 -10.70
CA GLU A 163 1.93 -33.80 -10.03
C GLU A 163 0.51 -33.70 -9.50
N GLY A 164 -0.16 -32.55 -9.66
CA GLY A 164 -1.51 -32.33 -9.18
C GLY A 164 -1.63 -31.99 -7.68
N THR A 165 -0.52 -31.67 -7.02
CA THR A 165 -0.52 -31.23 -5.62
C THR A 165 -1.00 -29.78 -5.54
N PRO A 166 -1.99 -29.46 -4.70
CA PRO A 166 -2.42 -28.06 -4.49
C PRO A 166 -1.31 -27.21 -3.87
N ALA A 167 -1.20 -25.94 -4.34
CA ALA A 167 -0.25 -24.96 -3.82
C ALA A 167 -0.87 -23.54 -3.79
#